data_f0d8aa29ff17c46c9e0ad7a317daafd4
#
_entry.id   f0d8aa29ff17c46c9e0ad7a317daafd4
#
_cell.length_a   1.000
_cell.length_b   1.000
_cell.length_c   1.000
_cell.angle_alpha   90.00
_cell.angle_beta   90.00
_cell.angle_gamma   90.00
#
_symmetry.space_group_name_H-M   'P 1'
#
loop_
_entity.id
_entity.type
_entity.pdbx_description
1 polymer ?
#
loop_
_entity_poly.entity_id
_entity_poly.type
_entity_poly.pdbx_seq_one_letter_code
_entity_poly.pdbx_strand_id
1 'polypeptide(L)'
;MALYANLRYGAIGGGLRPDAYMLEGDGRVARPAMAALSSAQAAKRVAGRTVVFTVHGFNVSYDSGLRSLARVEELLKPHLPDTFVIVGVLWPGDFLVPVINYPGEWRDAVNGGRVLARFANTVLREAADFCFLSHSLGGRLTLEAVAHVDRKAARVCLTAAATDDDCLEHPYDVSVGNSRRLTYLASKKDKVLRLAYPLGDWAGDIFLGDRDNAYRGALGRNGAT
;
A
#
# COMPACT_ATOMS: atom_id res chain seq x y z
N MET A 1 -20.22 -0.46 6.26
CA MET A 1 -19.03 -0.58 7.10
C MET A 1 -17.86 -0.92 6.20
N ALA A 2 -16.72 -0.29 6.43
CA ALA A 2 -15.49 -0.51 5.68
C ALA A 2 -14.63 -1.61 6.33
N LEU A 3 -13.81 -2.29 5.53
CA LEU A 3 -12.86 -3.30 5.98
C LEU A 3 -11.45 -2.75 5.87
N TYR A 4 -10.60 -3.09 6.85
CA TYR A 4 -9.21 -2.65 6.87
C TYR A 4 -8.29 -3.80 7.27
N ALA A 5 -7.22 -4.01 6.51
CA ALA A 5 -6.09 -4.83 6.93
C ALA A 5 -5.16 -3.94 7.77
N ASN A 6 -5.06 -4.21 9.05
CA ASN A 6 -4.21 -3.44 9.96
C ASN A 6 -2.85 -4.11 10.14
N LEU A 7 -1.81 -3.42 9.66
CA LEU A 7 -0.42 -3.86 9.69
C LEU A 7 0.40 -3.09 10.76
N ARG A 8 -0.21 -2.22 11.55
CA ARG A 8 0.51 -1.33 12.46
C ARG A 8 0.11 -1.52 13.93
N TYR A 9 1.04 -1.25 14.82
CA TYR A 9 0.76 -1.09 16.25
C TYR A 9 0.18 0.31 16.53
N GLY A 10 -0.88 0.37 17.34
CA GLY A 10 -1.39 1.55 18.04
C GLY A 10 -1.38 2.88 17.30
N ALA A 11 -1.16 3.94 18.10
CA ALA A 11 -1.16 5.33 17.69
C ALA A 11 0.15 5.75 16.99
N ILE A 12 0.33 7.05 16.81
CA ILE A 12 1.44 7.73 16.12
C ILE A 12 2.81 7.09 16.44
N GLY A 13 3.58 6.76 15.40
CA GLY A 13 4.90 6.15 15.52
C GLY A 13 4.91 4.66 15.91
N GLY A 14 3.74 4.00 15.93
CA GLY A 14 3.65 2.56 16.14
C GLY A 14 4.23 1.80 14.96
N GLY A 15 5.24 0.94 15.22
CA GLY A 15 5.91 0.15 14.20
C GLY A 15 5.00 -0.87 13.49
N LEU A 16 5.60 -1.56 12.52
CA LEU A 16 4.95 -2.63 11.76
C LEU A 16 4.67 -3.85 12.65
N ARG A 17 3.49 -4.44 12.51
CA ARG A 17 3.15 -5.71 13.15
C ARG A 17 3.73 -6.89 12.36
N PRO A 18 4.12 -7.96 13.05
CA PRO A 18 4.56 -9.18 12.36
C PRO A 18 3.44 -9.83 11.56
N ASP A 19 2.18 -9.69 12.02
CA ASP A 19 0.99 -10.25 11.38
C ASP A 19 -0.11 -9.20 11.26
N ALA A 20 -0.75 -9.17 10.09
CA ALA A 20 -1.91 -8.34 9.85
C ALA A 20 -3.19 -9.00 10.39
N TYR A 21 -4.17 -8.17 10.73
CA TYR A 21 -5.52 -8.62 11.05
C TYR A 21 -6.55 -7.67 10.44
N MET A 22 -7.77 -8.15 10.29
CA MET A 22 -8.85 -7.36 9.71
C MET A 22 -9.63 -6.59 10.78
N LEU A 23 -9.89 -5.33 10.49
CA LEU A 23 -10.81 -4.48 11.24
C LEU A 23 -12.06 -4.21 10.40
N GLU A 24 -13.20 -4.06 11.04
CA GLU A 24 -14.46 -3.62 10.45
C GLU A 24 -14.99 -2.42 11.22
N GLY A 25 -15.40 -1.36 10.53
CA GLY A 25 -15.96 -0.16 11.16
C GLY A 25 -16.29 0.95 10.17
N ASP A 26 -16.80 2.07 10.66
CA ASP A 26 -17.06 3.25 9.84
C ASP A 26 -15.92 4.27 10.01
N GLY A 27 -14.91 4.18 9.16
CA GLY A 27 -13.75 5.08 9.17
C GLY A 27 -14.06 6.55 8.83
N ARG A 28 -15.29 6.86 8.42
CA ARG A 28 -15.72 8.25 8.08
C ARG A 28 -16.02 9.10 9.31
N VAL A 29 -16.39 8.45 10.43
CA VAL A 29 -16.74 9.17 11.65
C VAL A 29 -15.48 9.53 12.45
N ALA A 30 -15.58 10.59 13.24
CA ALA A 30 -14.52 10.93 14.19
C ALA A 30 -14.46 9.85 15.29
N ARG A 31 -13.27 9.31 15.57
CA ARG A 31 -13.04 8.24 16.55
C ARG A 31 -13.93 7.01 16.30
N PRO A 32 -13.75 6.33 15.16
CA PRO A 32 -14.58 5.19 14.79
C PRO A 32 -14.40 4.03 15.78
N ALA A 33 -15.49 3.39 16.13
CA ALA A 33 -15.43 2.10 16.79
C ALA A 33 -15.03 1.05 15.76
N MET A 34 -13.85 0.49 15.91
CA MET A 34 -13.29 -0.55 15.02
C MET A 34 -13.36 -1.91 15.73
N ALA A 35 -14.04 -2.86 15.11
CA ALA A 35 -14.10 -4.24 15.59
C ALA A 35 -13.00 -5.08 14.92
N ALA A 36 -12.18 -5.75 15.71
CA ALA A 36 -11.24 -6.74 15.19
C ALA A 36 -11.99 -8.02 14.81
N LEU A 37 -11.82 -8.48 13.58
CA LEU A 37 -12.36 -9.74 13.11
C LEU A 37 -11.38 -10.89 13.37
N SER A 38 -11.91 -12.05 13.77
CA SER A 38 -11.14 -13.27 13.74
C SER A 38 -10.75 -13.66 12.31
N SER A 39 -9.71 -14.48 12.12
CA SER A 39 -9.31 -14.95 10.78
C SER A 39 -10.46 -15.63 10.03
N ALA A 40 -11.29 -16.41 10.73
CA ALA A 40 -12.46 -17.05 10.13
C ALA A 40 -13.52 -16.03 9.67
N GLN A 41 -13.76 -14.98 10.45
CA GLN A 41 -14.67 -13.91 10.08
C GLN A 41 -14.13 -13.11 8.88
N ALA A 42 -12.83 -12.79 8.90
CA ALA A 42 -12.16 -12.11 7.78
C ALA A 42 -12.24 -12.94 6.49
N ALA A 43 -11.92 -14.23 6.55
CA ALA A 43 -12.05 -15.14 5.41
C ALA A 43 -13.48 -15.17 4.85
N LYS A 44 -14.48 -15.25 5.71
CA LYS A 44 -15.90 -15.22 5.30
C LYS A 44 -16.31 -13.92 4.60
N ARG A 45 -15.72 -12.77 4.97
CA ARG A 45 -16.01 -11.48 4.31
C ARG A 45 -15.55 -11.44 2.85
N VAL A 46 -14.53 -12.22 2.49
CA VAL A 46 -13.88 -12.17 1.16
C VAL A 46 -14.08 -13.42 0.33
N ALA A 47 -14.62 -14.49 0.91
CA ALA A 47 -14.79 -15.78 0.21
C ALA A 47 -15.53 -15.63 -1.12
N GLY A 48 -14.92 -16.11 -2.22
CA GLY A 48 -15.45 -16.04 -3.57
C GLY A 48 -15.52 -14.63 -4.19
N ARG A 49 -14.97 -13.62 -3.51
CA ARG A 49 -15.01 -12.21 -3.95
C ARG A 49 -13.63 -11.73 -4.39
N THR A 50 -13.60 -10.77 -5.31
CA THR A 50 -12.36 -10.05 -5.65
C THR A 50 -12.06 -9.01 -4.59
N VAL A 51 -10.92 -9.12 -3.93
CA VAL A 51 -10.45 -8.14 -2.94
C VAL A 51 -9.70 -7.02 -3.64
N VAL A 52 -10.09 -5.78 -3.37
CA VAL A 52 -9.34 -4.58 -3.80
C VAL A 52 -8.63 -3.99 -2.58
N PHE A 53 -7.34 -4.21 -2.47
CA PHE A 53 -6.51 -3.54 -1.48
C PHE A 53 -6.29 -2.08 -1.89
N THR A 54 -6.64 -1.13 -1.01
CA THR A 54 -6.35 0.29 -1.19
C THR A 54 -5.28 0.70 -0.19
N VAL A 55 -4.15 1.24 -0.67
CA VAL A 55 -2.95 1.49 0.15
C VAL A 55 -2.62 2.98 0.18
N HIS A 56 -2.60 3.57 1.37
CA HIS A 56 -2.24 4.98 1.56
C HIS A 56 -0.74 5.23 1.42
N GLY A 57 -0.35 6.50 1.23
CA GLY A 57 1.04 6.92 1.13
C GLY A 57 1.71 7.19 2.47
N PHE A 58 2.83 7.90 2.39
CA PHE A 58 3.62 8.36 3.54
C PHE A 58 2.90 9.47 4.33
N ASN A 59 3.30 9.65 5.59
CA ASN A 59 2.82 10.69 6.52
C ASN A 59 1.31 10.65 6.77
N VAL A 60 0.76 9.43 6.93
CA VAL A 60 -0.65 9.19 7.19
C VAL A 60 -0.83 8.55 8.56
N SER A 61 -1.35 9.31 9.53
CA SER A 61 -1.68 8.79 10.85
C SER A 61 -2.79 7.74 10.78
N TYR A 62 -2.95 6.93 11.84
CA TYR A 62 -3.97 5.90 11.90
C TYR A 62 -5.39 6.43 11.58
N ASP A 63 -5.80 7.52 12.26
CA ASP A 63 -7.12 8.11 12.05
C ASP A 63 -7.29 8.74 10.66
N SER A 64 -6.21 9.34 10.13
CA SER A 64 -6.23 9.89 8.78
C SER A 64 -6.28 8.78 7.72
N GLY A 65 -5.60 7.67 7.98
CA GLY A 65 -5.65 6.47 7.15
C GLY A 65 -7.06 5.88 7.08
N LEU A 66 -7.71 5.69 8.23
CA LEU A 66 -9.10 5.24 8.28
C LEU A 66 -10.02 6.11 7.43
N ARG A 67 -9.96 7.44 7.63
CA ARG A 67 -10.81 8.38 6.88
C ARG A 67 -10.52 8.43 5.39
N SER A 68 -9.25 8.50 5.01
CA SER A 68 -8.87 8.58 3.59
C SER A 68 -9.22 7.31 2.84
N LEU A 69 -8.97 6.13 3.42
CA LEU A 69 -9.30 4.84 2.80
C LEU A 69 -10.82 4.62 2.75
N ALA A 70 -11.58 5.04 3.77
CA ALA A 70 -13.05 5.04 3.72
C ALA A 70 -13.58 5.94 2.60
N ARG A 71 -12.95 7.10 2.37
CA ARG A 71 -13.30 7.99 1.26
C ARG A 71 -12.98 7.36 -0.09
N VAL A 72 -11.85 6.68 -0.22
CA VAL A 72 -11.51 5.93 -1.44
C VAL A 72 -12.53 4.82 -1.68
N GLU A 73 -12.94 4.06 -0.66
CA GLU A 73 -14.00 3.06 -0.78
C GLU A 73 -15.29 3.68 -1.28
N GLU A 74 -15.74 4.78 -0.69
CA GLU A 74 -16.97 5.48 -1.08
C GLU A 74 -16.96 5.89 -2.57
N LEU A 75 -15.81 6.38 -3.06
CA LEU A 75 -15.67 6.79 -4.45
C LEU A 75 -15.58 5.62 -5.42
N LEU A 76 -14.94 4.52 -5.03
CA LEU A 76 -14.75 3.35 -5.91
C LEU A 76 -15.97 2.45 -5.96
N LYS A 77 -16.65 2.26 -4.84
CA LYS A 77 -17.74 1.28 -4.70
C LYS A 77 -18.84 1.38 -5.76
N PRO A 78 -19.31 2.58 -6.16
CA PRO A 78 -20.32 2.71 -7.21
C PRO A 78 -19.86 2.22 -8.59
N HIS A 79 -18.54 2.06 -8.79
CA HIS A 79 -17.93 1.68 -10.07
C HIS A 79 -17.45 0.21 -10.10
N LEU A 80 -17.67 -0.52 -9.01
CA LEU A 80 -17.26 -1.92 -8.88
C LEU A 80 -18.47 -2.84 -8.78
N PRO A 81 -18.41 -4.04 -9.38
CA PRO A 81 -19.44 -5.06 -9.17
C PRO A 81 -19.59 -5.46 -7.71
N ASP A 82 -20.75 -5.95 -7.30
CA ASP A 82 -21.01 -6.43 -5.92
C ASP A 82 -20.13 -7.61 -5.51
N THR A 83 -19.54 -8.31 -6.47
CA THR A 83 -18.56 -9.37 -6.23
C THR A 83 -17.19 -8.84 -5.76
N PHE A 84 -17.00 -7.54 -5.74
CA PHE A 84 -15.78 -6.91 -5.22
C PHE A 84 -15.94 -6.49 -3.77
N VAL A 85 -14.87 -6.57 -3.01
CA VAL A 85 -14.77 -6.05 -1.65
C VAL A 85 -13.52 -5.19 -1.51
N ILE A 86 -13.68 -4.00 -0.97
CA ILE A 86 -12.57 -3.07 -0.77
C ILE A 86 -12.02 -3.27 0.64
N VAL A 87 -10.71 -3.39 0.76
CA VAL A 87 -9.98 -3.52 2.03
C VAL A 87 -8.90 -2.45 2.07
N GLY A 88 -9.07 -1.47 2.96
CA GLY A 88 -8.06 -0.44 3.20
C GLY A 88 -6.86 -1.01 3.94
N VAL A 89 -5.65 -0.67 3.53
CA VAL A 89 -4.42 -1.14 4.18
C VAL A 89 -3.86 -0.05 5.07
N LEU A 90 -3.90 -0.29 6.38
CA LEU A 90 -3.34 0.59 7.41
C LEU A 90 -1.93 0.10 7.77
N TRP A 91 -0.91 0.80 7.31
CA TRP A 91 0.49 0.50 7.60
C TRP A 91 1.17 1.67 8.31
N PRO A 92 2.29 1.46 9.04
CA PRO A 92 2.97 2.54 9.75
C PRO A 92 3.71 3.46 8.75
N GLY A 93 3.03 4.45 8.22
CA GLY A 93 3.58 5.45 7.33
C GLY A 93 3.57 6.84 7.95
N ASP A 94 3.49 6.95 9.28
CA ASP A 94 3.46 8.21 10.03
C ASP A 94 4.67 8.35 10.95
N PHE A 95 5.31 9.52 10.92
CA PHE A 95 6.46 9.82 11.76
C PHE A 95 6.35 11.18 12.44
N LEU A 96 6.94 11.27 13.66
CA LEU A 96 7.01 12.51 14.47
C LEU A 96 7.88 13.61 13.83
N VAL A 97 8.80 13.25 12.90
CA VAL A 97 9.71 14.18 12.22
C VAL A 97 9.77 13.85 10.73
N PRO A 98 9.05 14.58 9.88
CA PRO A 98 8.75 14.19 8.49
C PRO A 98 9.95 14.01 7.54
N VAL A 99 11.12 14.59 7.81
CA VAL A 99 12.23 14.65 6.84
C VAL A 99 13.40 13.72 7.19
N ILE A 100 13.57 13.35 8.46
CA ILE A 100 14.78 12.64 8.93
C ILE A 100 14.65 11.11 8.85
N ASN A 101 13.42 10.56 8.75
CA ASN A 101 13.18 9.12 8.84
C ASN A 101 12.67 8.45 7.55
N TYR A 102 12.75 9.13 6.43
CA TYR A 102 12.36 8.55 5.13
C TYR A 102 13.03 7.19 4.85
N PRO A 103 14.31 6.94 5.21
CA PRO A 103 14.92 5.63 5.05
C PRO A 103 14.30 4.51 5.91
N GLY A 104 13.74 4.84 7.08
CA GLY A 104 13.01 3.88 7.91
C GLY A 104 11.68 3.47 7.28
N GLU A 105 10.97 4.42 6.71
CA GLU A 105 9.68 4.24 6.05
C GLU A 105 9.76 3.37 4.78
N TRP A 106 10.86 3.45 4.05
CA TRP A 106 11.13 2.57 2.93
C TRP A 106 11.16 1.11 3.37
N ARG A 107 11.83 0.81 4.49
CA ARG A 107 11.87 -0.55 5.08
C ARG A 107 10.50 -0.99 5.57
N ASP A 108 9.73 -0.10 6.17
CA ASP A 108 8.38 -0.40 6.63
C ASP A 108 7.43 -0.63 5.46
N ALA A 109 7.59 0.06 4.34
CA ALA A 109 6.84 -0.21 3.11
C ALA A 109 7.17 -1.61 2.56
N VAL A 110 8.44 -1.97 2.45
CA VAL A 110 8.88 -3.31 1.98
C VAL A 110 8.39 -4.40 2.94
N ASN A 111 8.68 -4.28 4.22
CA ASN A 111 8.25 -5.28 5.20
C ASN A 111 6.72 -5.36 5.30
N GLY A 112 6.01 -4.22 5.20
CA GLY A 112 4.56 -4.13 5.16
C GLY A 112 3.97 -4.88 3.96
N GLY A 113 4.62 -4.80 2.80
CA GLY A 113 4.23 -5.57 1.62
C GLY A 113 4.27 -7.08 1.87
N ARG A 114 5.34 -7.58 2.50
CA ARG A 114 5.47 -9.00 2.86
C ARG A 114 4.43 -9.44 3.89
N VAL A 115 4.13 -8.59 4.88
CA VAL A 115 3.07 -8.86 5.87
C VAL A 115 1.71 -8.91 5.18
N LEU A 116 1.41 -7.97 4.27
CA LEU A 116 0.16 -7.95 3.51
C LEU A 116 0.03 -9.19 2.62
N ALA A 117 1.09 -9.59 1.91
CA ALA A 117 1.09 -10.79 1.08
C ALA A 117 0.81 -12.05 1.90
N ARG A 118 1.49 -12.21 3.05
CA ARG A 118 1.25 -13.33 3.97
C ARG A 118 -0.21 -13.36 4.45
N PHE A 119 -0.77 -12.21 4.82
CA PHE A 119 -2.17 -12.09 5.21
C PHE A 119 -3.11 -12.49 4.07
N ALA A 120 -2.86 -12.04 2.84
CA ALA A 120 -3.62 -12.43 1.66
C ALA A 120 -3.55 -13.93 1.39
N ASN A 121 -2.35 -14.52 1.45
CA ASN A 121 -2.11 -15.94 1.17
C ASN A 121 -2.70 -16.89 2.24
N THR A 122 -2.81 -16.44 3.48
CA THR A 122 -3.27 -17.29 4.59
C THR A 122 -4.72 -17.02 4.96
N VAL A 123 -5.02 -15.82 5.45
CA VAL A 123 -6.33 -15.46 5.98
C VAL A 123 -7.35 -15.20 4.86
N LEU A 124 -6.92 -14.59 3.75
CA LEU A 124 -7.81 -14.25 2.64
C LEU A 124 -7.70 -15.20 1.44
N ARG A 125 -7.14 -16.38 1.63
CA ARG A 125 -6.89 -17.37 0.56
C ARG A 125 -8.15 -17.77 -0.23
N GLU A 126 -9.33 -17.70 0.39
CA GLU A 126 -10.63 -18.03 -0.23
C GLU A 126 -11.18 -16.88 -1.10
N ALA A 127 -10.51 -15.74 -1.19
CA ALA A 127 -10.85 -14.70 -2.14
C ALA A 127 -10.73 -15.22 -3.58
N ALA A 128 -11.60 -14.78 -4.48
CA ALA A 128 -11.53 -15.18 -5.89
C ALA A 128 -10.30 -14.58 -6.58
N ASP A 129 -9.97 -13.32 -6.26
CA ASP A 129 -8.86 -12.61 -6.88
C ASP A 129 -8.37 -11.44 -6.00
N PHE A 130 -7.17 -10.90 -6.31
CA PHE A 130 -6.63 -9.73 -5.68
C PHE A 130 -6.38 -8.60 -6.70
N CYS A 131 -6.84 -7.40 -6.36
CA CYS A 131 -6.50 -6.15 -7.04
C CYS A 131 -5.85 -5.21 -6.04
N PHE A 132 -5.00 -4.30 -6.52
CA PHE A 132 -4.31 -3.31 -5.69
C PHE A 132 -4.46 -1.92 -6.29
N LEU A 133 -4.74 -0.94 -5.45
CA LEU A 133 -4.72 0.49 -5.75
C LEU A 133 -3.91 1.19 -4.68
N SER A 134 -2.86 1.88 -5.05
CA SER A 134 -1.96 2.52 -4.09
C SER A 134 -1.61 3.95 -4.48
N HIS A 135 -1.20 4.72 -3.47
CA HIS A 135 -0.76 6.09 -3.64
C HIS A 135 0.63 6.30 -3.03
N SER A 136 1.48 7.04 -3.74
CA SER A 136 2.80 7.48 -3.28
C SER A 136 3.68 6.30 -2.79
N LEU A 137 4.27 6.37 -1.60
CA LEU A 137 5.10 5.31 -1.01
C LEU A 137 4.33 3.97 -0.80
N GLY A 138 3.00 4.01 -0.71
CA GLY A 138 2.16 2.81 -0.76
C GLY A 138 2.30 2.01 -2.05
N GLY A 139 2.84 2.61 -3.12
CA GLY A 139 3.22 1.92 -4.35
C GLY A 139 4.30 0.88 -4.12
N ARG A 140 5.33 1.21 -3.35
CA ARG A 140 6.41 0.29 -2.98
C ARG A 140 5.88 -0.89 -2.15
N LEU A 141 5.06 -0.61 -1.14
CA LEU A 141 4.38 -1.65 -0.35
C LEU A 141 3.57 -2.58 -1.26
N THR A 142 2.84 -2.01 -2.21
CA THR A 142 2.03 -2.77 -3.16
C THR A 142 2.88 -3.66 -4.06
N LEU A 143 3.96 -3.13 -4.65
CA LEU A 143 4.86 -3.92 -5.50
C LEU A 143 5.47 -5.08 -4.72
N GLU A 144 5.94 -4.83 -3.50
CA GLU A 144 6.44 -5.89 -2.63
C GLU A 144 5.38 -6.94 -2.29
N ALA A 145 4.14 -6.51 -1.99
CA ALA A 145 3.03 -7.45 -1.75
C ALA A 145 2.74 -8.31 -2.98
N VAL A 146 2.68 -7.69 -4.16
CA VAL A 146 2.42 -8.39 -5.43
C VAL A 146 3.53 -9.40 -5.76
N ALA A 147 4.80 -9.08 -5.45
CA ALA A 147 5.90 -10.03 -5.62
C ALA A 147 5.74 -11.30 -4.78
N HIS A 148 5.03 -11.23 -3.64
CA HIS A 148 4.96 -12.31 -2.65
C HIS A 148 3.56 -12.95 -2.50
N VAL A 149 2.53 -12.50 -3.23
CA VAL A 149 1.25 -13.22 -3.26
C VAL A 149 1.36 -14.50 -4.11
N ASP A 150 0.75 -15.59 -3.64
CA ASP A 150 0.85 -16.92 -4.26
C ASP A 150 0.13 -17.00 -5.62
N ARG A 151 -0.73 -16.04 -5.93
CA ARG A 151 -1.47 -15.97 -7.21
C ARG A 151 -1.25 -14.64 -7.91
N LYS A 152 -1.30 -14.65 -9.24
CA LYS A 152 -1.19 -13.40 -10.01
C LYS A 152 -2.29 -12.41 -9.62
N ALA A 153 -1.91 -11.22 -9.24
CA ALA A 153 -2.84 -10.12 -9.02
C ALA A 153 -3.60 -9.80 -10.31
N ALA A 154 -4.93 -9.66 -10.23
CA ALA A 154 -5.75 -9.37 -11.41
C ALA A 154 -5.45 -7.98 -11.99
N ARG A 155 -5.33 -6.98 -11.10
CA ARG A 155 -4.99 -5.60 -11.47
C ARG A 155 -4.15 -4.95 -10.40
N VAL A 156 -3.15 -4.21 -10.83
CA VAL A 156 -2.32 -3.33 -9.99
C VAL A 156 -2.40 -1.92 -10.57
N CYS A 157 -2.77 -0.95 -9.76
CA CYS A 157 -2.81 0.47 -10.14
C CYS A 157 -1.98 1.28 -9.15
N LEU A 158 -0.89 1.85 -9.62
CA LEU A 158 0.01 2.71 -8.85
C LEU A 158 -0.31 4.16 -9.18
N THR A 159 -0.66 4.98 -8.19
CA THR A 159 -0.95 6.40 -8.40
C THR A 159 0.10 7.27 -7.74
N ALA A 160 0.72 8.18 -8.48
CA ALA A 160 1.80 9.05 -8.00
C ALA A 160 2.85 8.27 -7.19
N ALA A 161 3.27 7.11 -7.68
CA ALA A 161 4.14 6.20 -6.94
C ALA A 161 5.51 6.83 -6.63
N ALA A 162 5.89 6.80 -5.35
CA ALA A 162 7.19 7.22 -4.85
C ALA A 162 8.15 6.01 -4.86
N THR A 163 8.45 5.55 -6.07
CA THR A 163 9.41 4.49 -6.40
C THR A 163 10.22 4.95 -7.62
N ASP A 164 11.40 4.38 -7.84
CA ASP A 164 12.25 4.72 -8.98
C ASP A 164 11.54 4.46 -10.31
N ASP A 165 11.85 5.23 -11.33
CA ASP A 165 11.17 5.14 -12.63
C ASP A 165 11.54 3.87 -13.42
N ASP A 166 12.65 3.22 -13.10
CA ASP A 166 13.05 1.91 -13.61
C ASP A 166 12.67 0.73 -12.69
N CYS A 167 12.02 1.00 -11.55
CA CYS A 167 11.74 -0.03 -10.53
C CYS A 167 10.94 -1.23 -11.06
N LEU A 168 10.21 -1.08 -12.16
CA LEU A 168 9.44 -2.15 -12.78
C LEU A 168 10.32 -3.12 -13.59
N GLU A 169 11.54 -2.70 -13.97
CA GLU A 169 12.53 -3.57 -14.56
C GLU A 169 13.40 -4.24 -13.49
N HIS A 170 13.74 -3.49 -12.44
CA HIS A 170 14.48 -3.96 -11.27
C HIS A 170 14.26 -2.98 -10.09
N PRO A 171 13.92 -3.45 -8.88
CA PRO A 171 13.84 -4.85 -8.42
C PRO A 171 12.43 -5.48 -8.52
N TYR A 172 11.43 -4.83 -9.13
CA TYR A 172 10.04 -5.29 -9.14
C TYR A 172 9.58 -5.94 -10.45
N ASP A 173 10.48 -6.46 -11.27
CA ASP A 173 10.19 -7.31 -12.43
C ASP A 173 9.32 -8.51 -12.05
N VAL A 174 9.56 -9.11 -10.88
CA VAL A 174 8.72 -10.18 -10.31
C VAL A 174 7.28 -9.71 -10.12
N SER A 175 7.06 -8.49 -9.64
CA SER A 175 5.72 -7.93 -9.43
C SER A 175 5.00 -7.68 -10.76
N VAL A 176 5.74 -7.24 -11.78
CA VAL A 176 5.21 -7.15 -13.15
C VAL A 176 4.78 -8.52 -13.65
N GLY A 177 5.64 -9.53 -13.53
CA GLY A 177 5.36 -10.91 -13.91
C GLY A 177 4.21 -11.54 -13.11
N ASN A 178 4.04 -11.17 -11.84
CA ASN A 178 2.97 -11.65 -10.95
C ASN A 178 1.70 -10.79 -10.96
N SER A 179 1.54 -9.93 -11.97
CA SER A 179 0.30 -9.21 -12.24
C SER A 179 -0.23 -9.54 -13.63
N ARG A 180 -1.56 -9.64 -13.79
CA ARG A 180 -2.19 -9.78 -15.12
C ARG A 180 -2.24 -8.44 -15.84
N ARG A 181 -2.39 -7.36 -15.10
CA ARG A 181 -2.33 -5.99 -15.60
C ARG A 181 -1.78 -5.06 -14.53
N LEU A 182 -0.68 -4.39 -14.85
CA LEU A 182 -0.12 -3.30 -14.05
C LEU A 182 -0.32 -1.99 -14.81
N THR A 183 -0.77 -0.96 -14.09
CA THR A 183 -0.99 0.38 -14.62
C THR A 183 -0.44 1.38 -13.61
N TYR A 184 0.21 2.41 -14.07
CA TYR A 184 0.62 3.53 -13.23
C TYR A 184 0.05 4.84 -13.77
N LEU A 185 -0.29 5.76 -12.86
CA LEU A 185 -0.71 7.11 -13.17
C LEU A 185 0.39 8.07 -12.75
N ALA A 186 1.03 8.71 -13.74
CA ALA A 186 2.13 9.62 -13.55
C ALA A 186 1.73 11.05 -13.97
N SER A 187 2.31 12.05 -13.30
CA SER A 187 2.09 13.46 -13.64
C SER A 187 3.37 14.28 -13.50
N LYS A 188 3.88 14.79 -14.61
CA LYS A 188 5.02 15.74 -14.63
C LYS A 188 4.76 17.02 -13.82
N LYS A 189 3.49 17.31 -13.48
CA LYS A 189 3.07 18.45 -12.65
C LYS A 189 3.13 18.15 -11.16
N ASP A 190 3.44 16.90 -10.76
CA ASP A 190 3.57 16.53 -9.35
C ASP A 190 4.77 17.25 -8.71
N LYS A 191 4.44 18.26 -7.87
CA LYS A 191 5.45 19.07 -7.17
C LYS A 191 6.04 18.36 -5.97
N VAL A 192 5.27 17.46 -5.34
CA VAL A 192 5.72 16.70 -4.15
C VAL A 192 6.80 15.71 -4.58
N LEU A 193 6.52 14.90 -5.58
CA LEU A 193 7.52 13.96 -6.13
C LEU A 193 8.72 14.69 -6.74
N ARG A 194 8.52 15.89 -7.28
CA ARG A 194 9.63 16.69 -7.81
C ARG A 194 10.62 17.16 -6.73
N LEU A 195 10.13 17.55 -5.55
CA LEU A 195 10.91 18.24 -4.52
C LEU A 195 11.31 17.30 -3.38
N ALA A 196 10.40 16.42 -2.94
CA ALA A 196 10.60 15.58 -1.77
C ALA A 196 11.25 14.23 -2.13
N TYR A 197 10.96 13.67 -3.30
CA TYR A 197 11.48 12.37 -3.70
C TYR A 197 13.02 12.34 -3.81
N PRO A 198 13.69 13.27 -4.53
CA PRO A 198 15.16 13.25 -4.62
C PRO A 198 15.86 13.45 -3.27
N LEU A 199 15.25 14.20 -2.33
CA LEU A 199 15.81 14.39 -0.98
C LEU A 199 15.71 13.11 -0.14
N GLY A 200 14.61 12.38 -0.28
CA GLY A 200 14.39 11.11 0.40
C GLY A 200 15.28 10.00 -0.15
N ASP A 201 15.42 9.94 -1.45
CA ASP A 201 16.26 8.98 -2.18
C ASP A 201 17.74 9.17 -1.79
N TRP A 202 18.26 10.40 -1.85
CA TRP A 202 19.61 10.73 -1.41
C TRP A 202 19.87 10.34 0.07
N ALA A 203 18.92 10.57 0.96
CA ALA A 203 19.05 10.14 2.36
C ALA A 203 19.04 8.60 2.48
N GLY A 204 18.25 7.91 1.67
CA GLY A 204 18.22 6.45 1.59
C GLY A 204 19.58 5.87 1.17
N ASP A 205 20.17 6.41 0.12
CA ASP A 205 21.46 5.99 -0.44
C ASP A 205 22.59 6.13 0.57
N ILE A 206 22.62 7.23 1.32
CA ILE A 206 23.66 7.47 2.35
C ILE A 206 23.53 6.52 3.54
N PHE A 207 22.31 6.29 4.03
CA PHE A 207 22.09 5.53 5.27
C PHE A 207 21.93 4.03 5.07
N LEU A 208 21.55 3.59 3.87
CA LEU A 208 21.23 2.18 3.58
C LEU A 208 22.25 1.50 2.66
N GLY A 209 23.19 2.26 2.08
CA GLY A 209 24.21 1.73 1.19
C GLY A 209 23.65 1.21 -0.14
N ASP A 210 22.46 1.64 -0.51
CA ASP A 210 21.91 1.40 -1.84
C ASP A 210 22.67 2.29 -2.81
N ARG A 211 23.41 1.69 -3.74
CA ARG A 211 24.35 2.37 -4.65
C ARG A 211 23.76 2.67 -6.02
N ASP A 212 22.45 2.51 -6.17
CA ASP A 212 21.78 2.80 -7.43
C ASP A 212 21.47 4.29 -7.56
N ASN A 213 22.25 4.95 -8.41
CA ASN A 213 22.13 6.34 -8.90
C ASN A 213 21.15 7.29 -8.19
N ALA A 214 21.66 8.14 -7.32
CA ALA A 214 20.96 9.21 -6.58
C ALA A 214 20.23 10.29 -7.45
N TYR A 215 20.03 10.05 -8.75
CA TYR A 215 19.45 11.01 -9.69
C TYR A 215 18.26 10.44 -10.49
N ARG A 216 17.70 9.31 -10.05
CA ARG A 216 16.53 8.71 -10.73
C ARG A 216 15.26 9.49 -10.44
N GLY A 217 14.37 9.49 -11.39
CA GLY A 217 13.07 10.12 -11.24
C GLY A 217 12.07 9.18 -10.57
N ALA A 218 10.99 9.72 -10.04
CA ALA A 218 9.91 8.91 -9.49
C ALA A 218 8.97 8.39 -10.59
N LEU A 219 8.61 7.10 -10.54
CA LEU A 219 7.64 6.46 -11.43
C LEU A 219 6.33 7.25 -11.53
N GLY A 220 5.81 7.74 -10.40
CA GLY A 220 4.58 8.54 -10.35
C GLY A 220 4.70 9.93 -10.96
N ARG A 221 5.91 10.36 -11.31
CA ARG A 221 6.15 11.64 -11.98
C ARG A 221 6.57 11.46 -13.45
N ASN A 222 7.52 10.60 -13.71
CA ASN A 222 8.14 10.45 -15.03
C ASN A 222 7.45 9.37 -15.89
N GLY A 223 6.80 8.40 -15.27
CA GLY A 223 6.44 7.14 -15.90
C GLY A 223 7.59 6.15 -15.85
N ALA A 224 7.38 4.92 -16.29
CA ALA A 224 8.45 3.93 -16.43
C ALA A 224 9.36 4.29 -17.61
N THR A 225 10.65 4.10 -17.42
CA THR A 225 11.70 4.30 -18.44
C THR A 225 12.05 2.98 -19.10
#